data_1e336fe41a9b96e96d182dbe48d9fc1c
#
_entry.id   1e336fe41a9b96e96d182dbe48d9fc1c
#
_cell.length_a   1.000
_cell.length_b   1.000
_cell.length_c   1.000
_cell.angle_alpha   90.00
_cell.angle_beta   90.00
_cell.angle_gamma   90.00
#
_symmetry.space_group_name_H-M   'P 1'
#
loop_
_entity.id
_entity.type
_entity.pdbx_description
1 polymer ?
#
loop_
_entity_poly.entity_id
_entity_poly.type
_entity_poly.pdbx_seq_one_letter_code
_entity_poly.pdbx_strand_id
1 'polypeptide(L)'
;MKSIKYVIGFALLILLCSWGEKGHQKINGSASQFFHRRLNRYKGWSAVLTEHGSDPDNRRRTDPTEGIRHFIDMDAYDDFVQTHKIVEGKEEAFKKYGLDFVKKNGTLPWVTDSTYQVLVKQFKAKDWKKVVLTAADLGHYVGDGHMPLHLTTNYDGQLTGQKNIHSRYESKMINLYIDSISVKRSHLHKVKNVRRYVFDYMYFNYRYMDSLLNADKIAYAGAKNGYSFNYYPTLWAQTKGFTVMMIENSSKSMAELIRTAWIEAGRPRMPREIDL
;
A
#
# COMPACT_ATOMS: atom_id res chain seq x y z
N MET A 1 -2.09 -6.23 54.44
CA MET A 1 -2.86 -6.11 53.21
C MET A 1 -2.05 -5.28 52.21
N LYS A 2 -1.43 -5.95 51.20
CA LYS A 2 -0.68 -5.27 50.14
C LYS A 2 -1.61 -5.05 48.94
N SER A 3 -1.93 -3.81 48.65
CA SER A 3 -2.73 -3.44 47.49
C SER A 3 -1.90 -3.60 46.20
N ILE A 4 -2.29 -4.52 45.36
CA ILE A 4 -1.74 -4.69 44.01
C ILE A 4 -2.36 -3.60 43.14
N LYS A 5 -1.55 -2.62 42.74
CA LYS A 5 -1.92 -1.64 41.71
C LYS A 5 -1.80 -2.29 40.34
N TYR A 6 -2.93 -2.57 39.71
CA TYR A 6 -2.96 -2.92 38.29
C TYR A 6 -2.63 -1.70 37.47
N VAL A 7 -1.46 -1.67 36.85
CA VAL A 7 -1.12 -0.73 35.79
C VAL A 7 -1.78 -1.26 34.53
N ILE A 8 -2.94 -0.70 34.19
CA ILE A 8 -3.59 -0.93 32.89
C ILE A 8 -2.75 -0.14 31.87
N GLY A 9 -1.85 -0.86 31.18
CA GLY A 9 -1.16 -0.32 30.02
C GLY A 9 -2.18 -0.06 28.92
N PHE A 10 -2.55 1.19 28.72
CA PHE A 10 -3.31 1.64 27.55
C PHE A 10 -2.36 1.50 26.35
N ALA A 11 -2.46 0.39 25.64
CA ALA A 11 -1.85 0.25 24.33
C ALA A 11 -2.54 1.27 23.41
N LEU A 12 -1.87 2.40 23.19
CA LEU A 12 -2.27 3.37 22.19
C LEU A 12 -2.19 2.65 20.84
N LEU A 13 -3.32 2.17 20.33
CA LEU A 13 -3.44 1.70 18.95
C LEU A 13 -3.21 2.91 18.07
N ILE A 14 -1.96 3.12 17.67
CA ILE A 14 -1.64 4.07 16.61
C ILE A 14 -2.29 3.49 15.36
N LEU A 15 -3.39 4.11 14.94
CA LEU A 15 -4.02 3.87 13.64
C LEU A 15 -3.01 4.31 12.58
N LEU A 16 -2.14 3.38 12.17
CA LEU A 16 -1.31 3.54 10.99
C LEU A 16 -2.26 3.40 9.80
N CYS A 17 -2.79 4.52 9.30
CA CYS A 17 -3.49 4.56 8.03
C CYS A 17 -2.43 4.69 6.95
N SER A 18 -2.30 3.68 6.11
CA SER A 18 -1.52 3.67 4.88
C SER A 18 -2.08 4.69 3.89
N TRP A 19 -1.27 5.42 3.14
CA TRP A 19 -1.66 6.50 2.19
C TRP A 19 -2.85 7.37 2.63
N GLY A 20 -3.36 7.20 3.85
CA GLY A 20 -4.61 7.70 4.34
C GLY A 20 -5.81 7.23 3.49
N GLU A 21 -7.01 7.39 3.97
CA GLU A 21 -8.22 6.99 3.24
C GLU A 21 -8.28 7.60 1.83
N LYS A 22 -8.00 8.90 1.70
CA LYS A 22 -8.06 9.61 0.41
C LYS A 22 -7.00 9.15 -0.58
N GLY A 23 -5.81 8.77 -0.11
CA GLY A 23 -4.76 8.25 -0.97
C GLY A 23 -5.14 6.91 -1.59
N HIS A 24 -5.65 5.95 -0.79
CA HIS A 24 -6.15 4.67 -1.29
C HIS A 24 -7.34 4.85 -2.23
N GLN A 25 -8.28 5.71 -1.88
CA GLN A 25 -9.41 6.04 -2.75
C GLN A 25 -8.93 6.57 -4.10
N LYS A 26 -7.94 7.45 -4.11
CA LYS A 26 -7.36 8.00 -5.35
C LYS A 26 -6.67 6.94 -6.19
N ILE A 27 -5.81 6.12 -5.56
CA ILE A 27 -5.08 5.04 -6.23
C ILE A 27 -6.05 4.06 -6.86
N ASN A 28 -6.98 3.53 -6.05
CA ASN A 28 -7.93 2.51 -6.46
C ASN A 28 -8.89 3.02 -7.52
N GLY A 29 -9.52 4.16 -7.30
CA GLY A 29 -10.47 4.74 -8.24
C GLY A 29 -9.85 5.08 -9.60
N SER A 30 -8.57 5.51 -9.59
CA SER A 30 -7.84 5.83 -10.82
C SER A 30 -7.43 4.61 -11.63
N ALA A 31 -7.32 3.42 -11.04
CA ALA A 31 -6.87 2.21 -11.73
C ALA A 31 -7.78 1.82 -12.90
N SER A 32 -9.09 2.05 -12.76
CA SER A 32 -10.07 1.69 -13.78
C SER A 32 -9.92 2.45 -15.11
N GLN A 33 -9.31 3.63 -15.11
CA GLN A 33 -9.06 4.40 -16.33
C GLN A 33 -8.08 3.73 -17.29
N PHE A 34 -7.23 2.81 -16.78
CA PHE A 34 -6.30 2.03 -17.58
C PHE A 34 -6.94 0.81 -18.23
N PHE A 35 -8.16 0.40 -17.81
CA PHE A 35 -8.74 -0.86 -18.25
C PHE A 35 -9.12 -0.85 -19.75
N HIS A 36 -8.81 -1.97 -20.41
CA HIS A 36 -9.25 -2.21 -21.78
C HIS A 36 -10.77 -2.36 -21.85
N ARG A 37 -11.35 -2.01 -23.01
CA ARG A 37 -12.81 -2.00 -23.28
C ARG A 37 -13.56 -3.26 -22.76
N ARG A 38 -12.98 -4.46 -22.88
CA ARG A 38 -13.63 -5.72 -22.43
C ARG A 38 -13.68 -5.83 -20.91
N LEU A 39 -12.63 -5.46 -20.20
CA LEU A 39 -12.59 -5.43 -18.74
C LEU A 39 -13.45 -4.28 -18.23
N ASN A 40 -13.39 -3.12 -18.86
CA ASN A 40 -14.20 -1.92 -18.54
C ASN A 40 -15.66 -2.01 -19.05
N ARG A 41 -16.18 -3.24 -19.31
CA ARG A 41 -17.59 -3.46 -19.60
C ARG A 41 -18.46 -3.16 -18.38
N TYR A 42 -18.01 -3.53 -17.20
CA TYR A 42 -18.57 -3.07 -15.93
C TYR A 42 -18.20 -1.60 -15.71
N LYS A 43 -19.20 -0.72 -15.62
CA LYS A 43 -18.97 0.74 -15.49
C LYS A 43 -18.78 1.20 -14.05
N GLY A 44 -19.14 0.36 -13.08
CA GLY A 44 -18.99 0.62 -11.65
C GLY A 44 -17.56 0.48 -11.11
N TRP A 45 -16.55 0.08 -11.92
CA TRP A 45 -15.20 -0.14 -11.44
C TRP A 45 -14.67 1.02 -10.60
N SER A 46 -14.70 2.25 -11.12
CA SER A 46 -14.13 3.40 -10.41
C SER A 46 -14.81 3.63 -9.05
N ALA A 47 -16.15 3.58 -9.03
CA ALA A 47 -16.91 3.79 -7.80
C ALA A 47 -16.59 2.73 -6.75
N VAL A 48 -16.68 1.43 -7.10
CA VAL A 48 -16.44 0.32 -6.18
C VAL A 48 -14.99 0.32 -5.67
N LEU A 49 -14.02 0.50 -6.56
CA LEU A 49 -12.62 0.52 -6.17
C LEU A 49 -12.29 1.70 -5.26
N THR A 50 -12.93 2.86 -5.47
CA THR A 50 -12.80 4.03 -4.58
C THR A 50 -13.41 3.76 -3.22
N GLU A 51 -14.67 3.30 -3.19
CA GLU A 51 -15.44 3.08 -1.97
C GLU A 51 -14.78 2.05 -1.05
N HIS A 52 -14.31 0.93 -1.62
CA HIS A 52 -13.71 -0.19 -0.90
C HIS A 52 -12.17 -0.13 -0.80
N GLY A 53 -11.56 0.96 -1.25
CA GLY A 53 -10.09 1.10 -1.28
C GLY A 53 -9.43 1.08 0.10
N SER A 54 -10.16 1.41 1.16
CA SER A 54 -9.67 1.43 2.56
C SER A 54 -10.26 0.31 3.44
N ASP A 55 -10.96 -0.66 2.86
CA ASP A 55 -11.55 -1.76 3.62
C ASP A 55 -10.51 -2.57 4.42
N PRO A 56 -9.30 -2.87 3.90
CA PRO A 56 -8.27 -3.54 4.68
C PRO A 56 -7.87 -2.78 5.96
N ASP A 57 -7.73 -1.46 5.91
CA ASP A 57 -7.45 -0.66 7.11
C ASP A 57 -8.59 -0.75 8.13
N ASN A 58 -9.83 -0.74 7.67
CA ASN A 58 -11.00 -0.87 8.53
C ASN A 58 -11.05 -2.27 9.20
N ARG A 59 -10.66 -3.33 8.48
CA ARG A 59 -10.60 -4.71 9.02
C ARG A 59 -9.60 -4.88 10.16
N ARG A 60 -8.56 -4.05 10.26
CA ARG A 60 -7.60 -4.07 11.40
C ARG A 60 -8.28 -3.93 12.76
N ARG A 61 -9.48 -3.39 12.81
CA ARG A 61 -10.25 -3.23 14.06
C ARG A 61 -10.88 -4.55 14.54
N THR A 62 -11.09 -5.49 13.63
CA THR A 62 -11.82 -6.75 13.89
C THR A 62 -10.97 -7.99 13.60
N ASP A 63 -9.96 -7.90 12.74
CA ASP A 63 -9.02 -8.97 12.42
C ASP A 63 -7.61 -8.63 12.92
N PRO A 64 -7.13 -9.26 14.01
CA PRO A 64 -5.80 -8.99 14.56
C PRO A 64 -4.66 -9.42 13.62
N THR A 65 -4.95 -10.23 12.59
CA THR A 65 -3.95 -10.65 11.60
C THR A 65 -3.82 -9.68 10.44
N GLU A 66 -4.74 -8.73 10.29
CA GLU A 66 -4.73 -7.78 9.19
C GLU A 66 -3.53 -6.82 9.27
N GLY A 67 -3.18 -6.35 10.47
CA GLY A 67 -2.13 -5.34 10.66
C GLY A 67 -0.79 -5.67 10.00
N ILE A 68 -0.34 -6.93 10.08
CA ILE A 68 0.94 -7.36 9.49
C ILE A 68 0.90 -7.48 7.95
N ARG A 69 -0.24 -7.32 7.33
CA ARG A 69 -0.43 -7.41 5.88
C ARG A 69 -0.11 -6.11 5.15
N HIS A 70 0.00 -5.00 5.89
CA HIS A 70 0.14 -3.65 5.36
C HIS A 70 1.58 -3.18 5.19
N PHE A 71 2.57 -3.94 5.66
CA PHE A 71 3.97 -3.52 5.63
C PHE A 71 4.93 -4.68 5.45
N ILE A 72 6.18 -4.34 5.16
CA ILE A 72 7.34 -5.21 5.25
C ILE A 72 8.56 -4.37 5.63
N ASP A 73 9.16 -4.67 6.78
CA ASP A 73 10.38 -4.02 7.26
C ASP A 73 11.60 -4.64 6.56
N MET A 74 11.87 -4.21 5.31
CA MET A 74 12.92 -4.82 4.48
C MET A 74 14.30 -4.72 5.13
N ASP A 75 14.59 -3.63 5.79
CA ASP A 75 15.85 -3.34 6.48
C ASP A 75 16.04 -4.13 7.78
N ALA A 76 15.02 -4.91 8.21
CA ALA A 76 15.17 -5.91 9.25
C ALA A 76 15.84 -7.20 8.76
N TYR A 77 15.87 -7.43 7.44
CA TYR A 77 16.43 -8.65 6.85
C TYR A 77 17.90 -8.45 6.49
N ASP A 78 18.80 -9.26 7.07
CA ASP A 78 20.25 -9.20 6.78
C ASP A 78 20.55 -9.33 5.29
N ASP A 79 19.82 -10.19 4.57
CA ASP A 79 19.95 -10.35 3.13
C ASP A 79 19.71 -9.02 2.39
N PHE A 80 18.68 -8.26 2.80
CA PHE A 80 18.36 -6.99 2.18
C PHE A 80 19.43 -5.94 2.45
N VAL A 81 19.95 -5.89 3.67
CA VAL A 81 21.06 -4.98 4.02
C VAL A 81 22.30 -5.25 3.17
N GLN A 82 22.58 -6.52 2.87
CA GLN A 82 23.77 -6.92 2.11
C GLN A 82 23.57 -6.87 0.59
N THR A 83 22.40 -7.26 0.09
CA THR A 83 22.14 -7.51 -1.34
C THR A 83 21.03 -6.69 -1.95
N HIS A 84 20.32 -5.90 -1.14
CA HIS A 84 19.09 -5.19 -1.49
C HIS A 84 17.96 -6.11 -1.99
N LYS A 85 17.96 -7.38 -1.53
CA LYS A 85 16.94 -8.37 -1.86
C LYS A 85 16.69 -9.29 -0.67
N ILE A 86 15.46 -9.81 -0.58
CA ILE A 86 15.09 -10.89 0.34
C ILE A 86 14.59 -12.09 -0.44
N VAL A 87 14.42 -13.24 0.23
CA VAL A 87 13.81 -14.43 -0.37
C VAL A 87 12.34 -14.13 -0.71
N GLU A 88 12.00 -14.24 -2.00
CA GLU A 88 10.68 -13.86 -2.50
C GLU A 88 9.63 -14.98 -2.33
N GLY A 89 10.03 -16.24 -2.29
CA GLY A 89 9.15 -17.39 -2.03
C GLY A 89 8.67 -17.38 -0.59
N LYS A 90 7.34 -17.50 -0.37
CA LYS A 90 6.76 -17.41 0.99
C LYS A 90 7.26 -18.52 1.90
N GLU A 91 7.19 -19.76 1.44
CA GLU A 91 7.61 -20.94 2.18
C GLU A 91 9.12 -20.94 2.42
N GLU A 92 9.89 -20.52 1.41
CA GLU A 92 11.34 -20.39 1.50
C GLU A 92 11.74 -19.27 2.48
N ALA A 93 10.99 -18.16 2.48
CA ALA A 93 11.21 -17.07 3.44
C ALA A 93 10.92 -17.53 4.87
N PHE A 94 9.79 -18.24 5.10
CA PHE A 94 9.48 -18.80 6.43
C PHE A 94 10.52 -19.81 6.89
N LYS A 95 11.03 -20.65 5.98
CA LYS A 95 12.09 -21.61 6.28
C LYS A 95 13.41 -20.92 6.61
N LYS A 96 13.78 -19.88 5.87
CA LYS A 96 15.07 -19.17 6.04
C LYS A 96 15.09 -18.26 7.25
N TYR A 97 14.05 -17.42 7.39
CA TYR A 97 14.03 -16.36 8.40
C TYR A 97 13.25 -16.71 9.67
N GLY A 98 12.42 -17.77 9.62
CA GLY A 98 11.52 -18.15 10.69
C GLY A 98 10.15 -17.44 10.59
N LEU A 99 9.09 -18.17 10.92
CA LEU A 99 7.70 -17.69 10.80
C LEU A 99 7.44 -16.46 11.67
N ASP A 100 7.93 -16.47 12.92
CA ASP A 100 7.70 -15.37 13.87
C ASP A 100 8.45 -14.11 13.45
N PHE A 101 9.67 -14.26 12.93
CA PHE A 101 10.44 -13.14 12.39
C PHE A 101 9.72 -12.50 11.21
N VAL A 102 9.25 -13.30 10.23
CA VAL A 102 8.54 -12.78 9.06
C VAL A 102 7.23 -12.11 9.47
N LYS A 103 6.45 -12.71 10.39
CA LYS A 103 5.22 -12.09 10.89
C LYS A 103 5.47 -10.77 11.60
N LYS A 104 6.52 -10.71 12.42
CA LYS A 104 6.91 -9.47 13.14
C LYS A 104 7.27 -8.34 12.18
N ASN A 105 7.97 -8.66 11.10
CA ASN A 105 8.46 -7.68 10.13
C ASN A 105 7.53 -7.51 8.91
N GLY A 106 6.29 -8.01 8.99
CA GLY A 106 5.26 -7.79 7.99
C GLY A 106 5.26 -8.78 6.82
N THR A 107 4.09 -8.91 6.18
CA THR A 107 3.83 -9.96 5.17
C THR A 107 3.30 -9.40 3.84
N LEU A 108 3.36 -8.10 3.64
CA LEU A 108 2.75 -7.37 2.52
C LEU A 108 3.02 -7.97 1.13
N PRO A 109 4.26 -8.34 0.72
CA PRO A 109 4.48 -8.86 -0.63
C PRO A 109 3.78 -10.20 -0.88
N TRP A 110 3.78 -11.08 0.12
CA TRP A 110 3.14 -12.40 0.00
C TRP A 110 1.62 -12.31 0.10
N VAL A 111 1.09 -11.34 0.85
CA VAL A 111 -0.35 -11.06 0.89
C VAL A 111 -0.81 -10.50 -0.45
N THR A 112 -0.07 -9.58 -1.04
CA THR A 112 -0.37 -9.05 -2.38
C THR A 112 -0.42 -10.17 -3.43
N ASP A 113 0.58 -11.07 -3.45
CA ASP A 113 0.58 -12.23 -4.35
C ASP A 113 -0.60 -13.17 -4.08
N SER A 114 -0.88 -13.50 -2.82
CA SER A 114 -2.01 -14.38 -2.47
C SER A 114 -3.37 -13.77 -2.81
N THR A 115 -3.56 -12.47 -2.61
CA THR A 115 -4.79 -11.75 -2.99
C THR A 115 -4.97 -11.75 -4.51
N TYR A 116 -3.88 -11.58 -5.26
CA TYR A 116 -3.89 -11.75 -6.71
C TYR A 116 -4.35 -13.16 -7.12
N GLN A 117 -3.82 -14.21 -6.48
CA GLN A 117 -4.21 -15.60 -6.80
C GLN A 117 -5.70 -15.87 -6.50
N VAL A 118 -6.23 -15.27 -5.42
CA VAL A 118 -7.67 -15.31 -5.11
C VAL A 118 -8.47 -14.63 -6.22
N LEU A 119 -8.04 -13.46 -6.66
CA LEU A 119 -8.69 -12.72 -7.75
C LEU A 119 -8.76 -13.52 -9.05
N VAL A 120 -7.68 -14.23 -9.43
CA VAL A 120 -7.67 -15.14 -10.60
C VAL A 120 -8.75 -16.23 -10.48
N LYS A 121 -8.85 -16.88 -9.30
CA LYS A 121 -9.85 -17.91 -9.04
C LYS A 121 -11.28 -17.36 -9.14
N GLN A 122 -11.52 -16.18 -8.58
CA GLN A 122 -12.83 -15.53 -8.63
C GLN A 122 -13.23 -15.11 -10.05
N PHE A 123 -12.30 -14.60 -10.87
CA PHE A 123 -12.54 -14.36 -12.28
C PHE A 123 -12.91 -15.64 -13.04
N LYS A 124 -12.21 -16.77 -12.78
CA LYS A 124 -12.52 -18.09 -13.37
C LYS A 124 -13.92 -18.54 -12.96
N ALA A 125 -14.28 -18.39 -11.70
CA ALA A 125 -15.60 -18.72 -11.17
C ALA A 125 -16.71 -17.76 -11.60
N LYS A 126 -16.35 -16.60 -12.17
CA LYS A 126 -17.29 -15.48 -12.48
C LYS A 126 -18.06 -14.98 -11.26
N ASP A 127 -17.43 -15.05 -10.07
CA ASP A 127 -17.98 -14.50 -8.82
C ASP A 127 -17.75 -12.98 -8.78
N TRP A 128 -18.57 -12.26 -9.52
CA TRP A 128 -18.33 -10.85 -9.87
C TRP A 128 -18.31 -9.93 -8.65
N LYS A 129 -19.16 -10.18 -7.67
CA LYS A 129 -19.16 -9.43 -6.40
C LYS A 129 -17.79 -9.56 -5.71
N LYS A 130 -17.31 -10.80 -5.53
CA LYS A 130 -15.99 -11.03 -4.93
C LYS A 130 -14.86 -10.48 -5.80
N VAL A 131 -14.97 -10.57 -7.14
CA VAL A 131 -13.96 -10.01 -8.06
C VAL A 131 -13.71 -8.54 -7.77
N VAL A 132 -14.75 -7.71 -7.68
CA VAL A 132 -14.58 -6.27 -7.51
C VAL A 132 -14.09 -5.89 -6.11
N LEU A 133 -14.56 -6.59 -5.07
CA LEU A 133 -14.10 -6.36 -3.70
C LEU A 133 -12.66 -6.82 -3.49
N THR A 134 -12.30 -8.02 -3.97
CA THR A 134 -10.90 -8.49 -3.90
C THR A 134 -9.97 -7.63 -4.75
N ALA A 135 -10.44 -7.07 -5.86
CA ALA A 135 -9.66 -6.12 -6.64
C ALA A 135 -9.39 -4.82 -5.86
N ALA A 136 -10.36 -4.35 -5.06
CA ALA A 136 -10.15 -3.21 -4.16
C ALA A 136 -9.12 -3.50 -3.06
N ASP A 137 -9.22 -4.68 -2.40
CA ASP A 137 -8.23 -5.14 -1.43
C ASP A 137 -6.83 -5.25 -2.04
N LEU A 138 -6.73 -5.82 -3.24
CA LEU A 138 -5.46 -5.91 -3.97
C LEU A 138 -4.86 -4.52 -4.21
N GLY A 139 -5.69 -3.55 -4.60
CA GLY A 139 -5.27 -2.17 -4.81
C GLY A 139 -4.76 -1.49 -3.56
N HIS A 140 -5.37 -1.78 -2.41
CA HIS A 140 -4.89 -1.31 -1.11
C HIS A 140 -3.47 -1.79 -0.83
N TYR A 141 -3.22 -3.12 -0.87
CA TYR A 141 -1.89 -3.68 -0.64
C TYR A 141 -0.85 -3.24 -1.69
N VAL A 142 -1.28 -3.01 -2.93
CA VAL A 142 -0.40 -2.42 -3.95
C VAL A 142 -0.04 -0.99 -3.57
N GLY A 143 -0.98 -0.20 -3.08
CA GLY A 143 -0.75 1.14 -2.55
C GLY A 143 0.28 1.15 -1.43
N ASP A 144 0.10 0.28 -0.43
CA ASP A 144 1.03 0.10 0.69
C ASP A 144 2.46 -0.21 0.21
N GLY A 145 2.59 -1.11 -0.76
CA GLY A 145 3.89 -1.46 -1.34
C GLY A 145 4.54 -0.34 -2.15
N HIS A 146 3.82 0.73 -2.47
CA HIS A 146 4.38 1.94 -3.07
C HIS A 146 4.67 3.05 -2.06
N MET A 147 4.36 2.84 -0.78
CA MET A 147 4.61 3.79 0.30
C MET A 147 5.94 3.47 1.00
N PRO A 148 6.98 4.32 0.90
CA PRO A 148 8.29 4.03 1.49
C PRO A 148 8.24 3.70 2.99
N LEU A 149 7.37 4.38 3.76
CA LEU A 149 7.25 4.16 5.20
C LEU A 149 6.64 2.79 5.57
N HIS A 150 6.03 2.07 4.62
CA HIS A 150 5.57 0.69 4.80
C HIS A 150 6.64 -0.36 4.49
N LEU A 151 7.87 0.06 4.14
CA LEU A 151 8.93 -0.81 3.66
C LEU A 151 10.16 -0.84 4.60
N THR A 152 10.07 -0.22 5.79
CA THR A 152 11.21 0.02 6.68
C THR A 152 10.83 -0.10 8.16
N THR A 153 11.79 -0.55 8.97
CA THR A 153 11.70 -0.51 10.44
C THR A 153 11.54 0.92 10.99
N ASN A 154 12.00 1.94 10.26
CA ASN A 154 11.87 3.36 10.64
C ASN A 154 10.57 4.00 10.13
N TYR A 155 9.49 3.22 10.09
CA TYR A 155 8.21 3.58 9.49
C TYR A 155 7.58 4.89 10.01
N ASP A 156 7.83 5.26 11.26
CA ASP A 156 7.29 6.49 11.86
C ASP A 156 8.38 7.53 12.19
N GLY A 157 9.61 7.34 11.68
CA GLY A 157 10.75 8.21 11.96
C GLY A 157 11.29 8.09 13.38
N GLN A 158 10.91 7.04 14.12
CA GLN A 158 11.28 6.82 15.52
C GLN A 158 12.79 6.60 15.70
N LEU A 159 13.47 6.06 14.68
CA LEU A 159 14.92 5.84 14.73
C LEU A 159 15.71 7.10 14.33
N THR A 160 15.07 8.10 13.74
CA THR A 160 15.71 9.34 13.27
C THR A 160 15.23 10.60 14.00
N GLY A 161 14.44 10.43 15.07
CA GLY A 161 13.89 11.53 15.86
C GLY A 161 12.73 12.29 15.19
N GLN A 162 12.12 11.70 14.15
CA GLN A 162 11.07 12.30 13.31
C GLN A 162 9.69 11.67 13.56
N LYS A 163 9.41 11.28 14.82
CA LYS A 163 8.15 10.62 15.20
C LYS A 163 6.92 11.27 14.57
N ASN A 164 5.95 10.43 14.20
CA ASN A 164 4.70 10.78 13.52
C ASN A 164 4.88 11.27 12.06
N ILE A 165 6.05 11.04 11.43
CA ILE A 165 6.21 11.36 10.00
C ILE A 165 5.24 10.57 9.15
N HIS A 166 4.93 9.34 9.52
CA HIS A 166 3.96 8.49 8.85
C HIS A 166 2.63 9.23 8.65
N SER A 167 1.99 9.62 9.75
CA SER A 167 0.72 10.38 9.70
C SER A 167 0.86 11.74 9.01
N ARG A 168 1.99 12.44 9.20
CA ARG A 168 2.19 13.75 8.56
C ARG A 168 2.31 13.66 7.06
N TYR A 169 3.05 12.68 6.55
CA TYR A 169 3.28 12.52 5.13
C TYR A 169 2.06 11.91 4.43
N GLU A 170 1.66 10.72 4.83
CA GLU A 170 0.67 9.93 4.10
C GLU A 170 -0.78 10.38 4.30
N SER A 171 -1.12 10.93 5.49
CA SER A 171 -2.49 11.35 5.76
C SER A 171 -2.65 12.85 5.65
N LYS A 172 -1.94 13.63 6.49
CA LYS A 172 -2.18 15.07 6.56
C LYS A 172 -1.75 15.80 5.30
N MET A 173 -0.54 15.54 4.80
CA MET A 173 -0.06 16.16 3.56
C MET A 173 -0.86 15.66 2.35
N ILE A 174 -1.08 14.35 2.23
CA ILE A 174 -1.87 13.81 1.13
C ILE A 174 -3.27 14.40 1.11
N ASN A 175 -3.97 14.48 2.24
CA ASN A 175 -5.31 15.08 2.31
C ASN A 175 -5.37 16.54 1.84
N LEU A 176 -4.26 17.29 1.99
CA LEU A 176 -4.18 18.68 1.51
C LEU A 176 -3.97 18.78 -0.01
N TYR A 177 -3.29 17.81 -0.62
CA TYR A 177 -2.81 17.95 -2.01
C TYR A 177 -3.36 16.90 -2.98
N ILE A 178 -4.09 15.88 -2.51
CA ILE A 178 -4.53 14.74 -3.32
C ILE A 178 -5.39 15.15 -4.52
N ASP A 179 -6.21 16.18 -4.37
CA ASP A 179 -7.08 16.68 -5.45
C ASP A 179 -6.27 17.35 -6.57
N SER A 180 -5.06 17.81 -6.28
CA SER A 180 -4.14 18.36 -7.28
C SER A 180 -3.38 17.28 -8.07
N ILE A 181 -3.47 16.01 -7.65
CA ILE A 181 -2.79 14.91 -8.32
C ILE A 181 -3.67 14.34 -9.43
N SER A 182 -3.16 14.41 -10.65
CA SER A 182 -3.79 13.80 -11.81
C SER A 182 -3.01 12.56 -12.23
N VAL A 183 -3.66 11.40 -12.19
CA VAL A 183 -3.07 10.13 -12.64
C VAL A 183 -3.12 10.06 -14.15
N LYS A 184 -1.96 10.00 -14.79
CA LYS A 184 -1.86 9.95 -16.26
C LYS A 184 -2.02 8.53 -16.78
N ARG A 185 -2.87 8.38 -17.79
CA ARG A 185 -3.07 7.09 -18.45
C ARG A 185 -1.81 6.71 -19.25
N SER A 186 -1.38 5.44 -19.10
CA SER A 186 -0.29 4.85 -19.86
C SER A 186 -0.64 3.43 -20.30
N HIS A 187 0.23 2.84 -21.13
CA HIS A 187 0.02 1.46 -21.60
C HIS A 187 0.21 0.46 -20.45
N LEU A 188 -0.69 -0.54 -20.39
CA LEU A 188 -0.59 -1.67 -19.45
C LEU A 188 0.14 -2.84 -20.09
N HIS A 189 1.02 -3.46 -19.33
CA HIS A 189 1.68 -4.71 -19.69
C HIS A 189 1.00 -5.89 -18.98
N LYS A 190 1.11 -7.11 -19.56
CA LYS A 190 0.81 -8.32 -18.82
C LYS A 190 2.01 -8.62 -17.93
N VAL A 191 1.75 -8.78 -16.64
CA VAL A 191 2.78 -9.17 -15.66
C VAL A 191 3.13 -10.65 -15.87
N LYS A 192 4.42 -10.98 -16.11
CA LYS A 192 4.86 -12.35 -16.35
C LYS A 192 5.05 -13.15 -15.05
N ASN A 193 5.60 -12.51 -14.04
CA ASN A 193 5.85 -13.09 -12.72
C ASN A 193 5.36 -12.08 -11.67
N VAL A 194 4.19 -12.37 -11.09
CA VAL A 194 3.51 -11.44 -10.17
C VAL A 194 4.31 -11.22 -8.90
N ARG A 195 4.82 -12.30 -8.29
CA ARG A 195 5.61 -12.19 -7.07
C ARG A 195 6.83 -11.29 -7.28
N ARG A 196 7.62 -11.57 -8.31
CA ARG A 196 8.79 -10.75 -8.67
C ARG A 196 8.42 -9.28 -8.91
N TYR A 197 7.33 -9.05 -9.64
CA TYR A 197 6.84 -7.70 -9.92
C TYR A 197 6.49 -6.94 -8.65
N VAL A 198 5.86 -7.62 -7.66
CA VAL A 198 5.52 -7.04 -6.36
C VAL A 198 6.79 -6.64 -5.60
N PHE A 199 7.78 -7.52 -5.52
CA PHE A 199 9.04 -7.20 -4.87
C PHE A 199 9.82 -6.10 -5.58
N ASP A 200 9.85 -6.11 -6.92
CA ASP A 200 10.58 -5.12 -7.72
C ASP A 200 10.07 -3.70 -7.48
N TYR A 201 8.74 -3.46 -7.43
CA TYR A 201 8.26 -2.12 -7.13
C TYR A 201 8.47 -1.73 -5.67
N MET A 202 8.43 -2.66 -4.72
CA MET A 202 8.75 -2.37 -3.32
C MET A 202 10.24 -2.00 -3.16
N TYR A 203 11.16 -2.74 -3.76
CA TYR A 203 12.59 -2.39 -3.78
C TYR A 203 12.83 -1.02 -4.41
N PHE A 204 12.10 -0.70 -5.47
CA PHE A 204 12.18 0.62 -6.11
C PHE A 204 11.72 1.73 -5.16
N ASN A 205 10.62 1.56 -4.46
CA ASN A 205 10.04 2.60 -3.61
C ASN A 205 10.81 2.76 -2.29
N TYR A 206 11.39 1.69 -1.73
CA TYR A 206 12.26 1.76 -0.56
C TYR A 206 13.38 2.79 -0.71
N ARG A 207 13.94 2.95 -1.91
CA ARG A 207 15.03 3.91 -2.18
C ARG A 207 14.67 5.37 -1.92
N TYR A 208 13.39 5.69 -1.76
CA TYR A 208 12.95 7.05 -1.46
C TYR A 208 12.85 7.36 0.04
N MET A 209 13.20 6.39 0.91
CA MET A 209 13.15 6.59 2.36
C MET A 209 13.99 7.77 2.81
N ASP A 210 15.28 7.81 2.42
CA ASP A 210 16.18 8.89 2.81
C ASP A 210 15.73 10.24 2.27
N SER A 211 15.21 10.27 1.05
CA SER A 211 14.66 11.48 0.44
C SER A 211 13.45 12.01 1.21
N LEU A 212 12.57 11.11 1.67
CA LEU A 212 11.39 11.46 2.44
C LEU A 212 11.78 11.98 3.83
N LEU A 213 12.68 11.28 4.53
CA LEU A 213 13.18 11.71 5.84
C LEU A 213 13.91 13.04 5.76
N ASN A 214 14.70 13.26 4.71
CA ASN A 214 15.37 14.54 4.49
C ASN A 214 14.38 15.67 4.19
N ALA A 215 13.34 15.40 3.40
CA ALA A 215 12.28 16.36 3.13
C ALA A 215 11.54 16.80 4.41
N ASP A 216 11.27 15.85 5.33
CA ASP A 216 10.68 16.15 6.63
C ASP A 216 11.60 17.03 7.49
N LYS A 217 12.91 16.75 7.52
CA LYS A 217 13.90 17.60 8.22
C LYS A 217 13.91 19.03 7.68
N ILE A 218 13.92 19.19 6.36
CA ILE A 218 13.90 20.50 5.70
C ILE A 218 12.59 21.23 6.05
N ALA A 219 11.45 20.55 5.95
CA ALA A 219 10.16 21.12 6.27
C ALA A 219 10.05 21.53 7.74
N TYR A 220 10.57 20.73 8.66
CA TYR A 220 10.59 21.02 10.08
C TYR A 220 11.50 22.22 10.41
N ALA A 221 12.70 22.28 9.83
CA ALA A 221 13.64 23.39 10.04
C ALA A 221 13.10 24.73 9.49
N GLY A 222 12.36 24.70 8.38
CA GLY A 222 11.69 25.86 7.79
C GLY A 222 10.45 26.35 8.58
N ALA A 223 9.94 25.52 9.47
CA ALA A 223 8.78 25.81 10.29
C ALA A 223 9.23 26.39 11.64
N LYS A 224 9.25 27.71 11.77
CA LYS A 224 9.80 28.45 12.93
C LYS A 224 9.28 28.02 14.31
N ASN A 225 8.17 27.29 14.41
CA ASN A 225 7.57 26.79 15.65
C ASN A 225 6.98 25.37 15.46
N GLY A 226 7.83 24.38 15.11
CA GLY A 226 7.39 22.99 14.93
C GLY A 226 6.59 22.80 13.64
N TYR A 227 5.46 22.08 13.69
CA TYR A 227 4.63 21.78 12.52
C TYR A 227 3.67 22.92 12.16
N SER A 228 4.22 24.14 11.98
CA SER A 228 3.52 25.37 11.67
C SER A 228 2.92 25.38 10.26
N PHE A 229 2.24 26.48 9.91
CA PHE A 229 1.59 26.72 8.61
C PHE A 229 2.49 26.42 7.40
N ASN A 230 3.80 26.62 7.48
CA ASN A 230 4.74 26.41 6.37
C ASN A 230 5.25 24.97 6.26
N TYR A 231 5.00 24.08 7.23
CA TYR A 231 5.52 22.71 7.21
C TYR A 231 5.00 21.90 6.04
N TYR A 232 3.67 21.79 5.88
CA TYR A 232 3.07 20.98 4.82
C TYR A 232 3.34 21.50 3.41
N PRO A 233 3.28 22.80 3.13
CA PRO A 233 3.71 23.33 1.83
C PRO A 233 5.16 23.02 1.50
N THR A 234 6.08 23.10 2.47
CA THR A 234 7.48 22.78 2.28
C THR A 234 7.68 21.28 2.07
N LEU A 235 7.05 20.43 2.90
CA LEU A 235 7.10 18.98 2.73
C LEU A 235 6.59 18.56 1.34
N TRP A 236 5.47 19.13 0.91
CA TRP A 236 4.92 18.89 -0.42
C TRP A 236 5.87 19.33 -1.53
N ALA A 237 6.44 20.53 -1.44
CA ALA A 237 7.39 21.03 -2.43
C ALA A 237 8.61 20.10 -2.59
N GLN A 238 9.11 19.52 -1.48
CA GLN A 238 10.23 18.59 -1.49
C GLN A 238 9.85 17.18 -1.99
N THR A 239 8.62 16.74 -1.76
CA THR A 239 8.20 15.34 -2.01
C THR A 239 7.32 15.17 -3.23
N LYS A 240 6.69 16.24 -3.76
CA LYS A 240 5.70 16.20 -4.85
C LYS A 240 6.10 15.31 -6.01
N GLY A 241 7.37 15.40 -6.46
CA GLY A 241 7.85 14.66 -7.63
C GLY A 241 7.69 13.15 -7.47
N PHE A 242 8.24 12.60 -6.40
CA PHE A 242 8.17 11.15 -6.17
C PHE A 242 6.81 10.72 -5.59
N THR A 243 6.10 11.57 -4.83
CA THR A 243 4.76 11.26 -4.33
C THR A 243 3.76 11.06 -5.49
N VAL A 244 3.74 11.98 -6.45
CA VAL A 244 2.88 11.86 -7.64
C VAL A 244 3.24 10.61 -8.43
N MET A 245 4.52 10.38 -8.67
CA MET A 245 5.02 9.17 -9.36
C MET A 245 4.57 7.88 -8.65
N MET A 246 4.66 7.81 -7.32
CA MET A 246 4.24 6.63 -6.55
C MET A 246 2.74 6.38 -6.66
N ILE A 247 1.91 7.41 -6.57
CA ILE A 247 0.45 7.31 -6.73
C ILE A 247 0.09 6.87 -8.17
N GLU A 248 0.73 7.43 -9.18
CA GLU A 248 0.54 7.02 -10.58
C GLU A 248 0.96 5.57 -10.80
N ASN A 249 2.15 5.18 -10.31
CA ASN A 249 2.66 3.81 -10.41
C ASN A 249 1.79 2.81 -9.63
N SER A 250 1.29 3.17 -8.44
CA SER A 250 0.35 2.32 -7.69
C SER A 250 -0.90 2.03 -8.49
N SER A 251 -1.54 3.07 -9.03
CA SER A 251 -2.76 2.92 -9.84
C SER A 251 -2.52 2.06 -11.09
N LYS A 252 -1.37 2.25 -11.74
CA LYS A 252 -0.97 1.45 -12.90
C LYS A 252 -0.67 0.00 -12.52
N SER A 253 0.11 -0.23 -11.47
CA SER A 253 0.47 -1.57 -11.00
C SER A 253 -0.76 -2.39 -10.61
N MET A 254 -1.70 -1.76 -9.89
CA MET A 254 -3.00 -2.35 -9.59
C MET A 254 -3.75 -2.73 -10.87
N ALA A 255 -3.83 -1.84 -11.85
CA ALA A 255 -4.50 -2.10 -13.11
C ALA A 255 -3.81 -3.23 -13.92
N GLU A 256 -2.49 -3.30 -13.90
CA GLU A 256 -1.71 -4.38 -14.53
C GLU A 256 -1.99 -5.73 -13.88
N LEU A 257 -2.05 -5.79 -12.55
CA LEU A 257 -2.37 -7.01 -11.82
C LEU A 257 -3.80 -7.47 -12.06
N ILE A 258 -4.80 -6.58 -11.98
CA ILE A 258 -6.20 -6.90 -12.25
C ILE A 258 -6.36 -7.39 -13.70
N ARG A 259 -5.76 -6.70 -14.68
CA ARG A 259 -5.78 -7.12 -16.08
C ARG A 259 -5.10 -8.46 -16.28
N THR A 260 -3.98 -8.71 -15.62
CA THR A 260 -3.25 -9.99 -15.70
C THR A 260 -4.09 -11.13 -15.13
N ALA A 261 -4.72 -10.95 -13.96
CA ALA A 261 -5.63 -11.91 -13.36
C ALA A 261 -6.82 -12.25 -14.29
N TRP A 262 -7.41 -11.25 -14.91
CA TRP A 262 -8.47 -11.43 -15.89
C TRP A 262 -8.01 -12.22 -17.13
N ILE A 263 -6.79 -11.96 -17.63
CA ILE A 263 -6.20 -12.70 -18.75
C ILE A 263 -5.94 -14.15 -18.36
N GLU A 264 -5.36 -14.42 -17.19
CA GLU A 264 -5.08 -15.78 -16.69
C GLU A 264 -6.35 -16.59 -16.39
N ALA A 265 -7.43 -15.89 -16.08
CA ALA A 265 -8.76 -16.49 -15.94
C ALA A 265 -9.44 -16.80 -17.29
N GLY A 266 -8.78 -16.59 -18.44
CA GLY A 266 -9.36 -16.84 -19.76
C GLY A 266 -10.19 -15.68 -20.30
N ARG A 267 -10.03 -14.48 -19.78
CA ARG A 267 -10.74 -13.26 -20.21
C ARG A 267 -12.26 -13.37 -20.15
N PRO A 268 -12.84 -13.81 -19.01
CA PRO A 268 -14.28 -13.99 -18.91
C PRO A 268 -15.00 -12.66 -19.21
N ARG A 269 -16.20 -12.77 -19.80
CA ARG A 269 -16.97 -11.58 -20.16
C ARG A 269 -17.54 -10.92 -18.92
N MET A 270 -17.08 -9.71 -18.60
CA MET A 270 -17.62 -8.91 -17.50
C MET A 270 -19.12 -8.59 -17.71
N PRO A 271 -19.96 -8.63 -16.66
CA PRO A 271 -21.32 -8.11 -16.74
C PRO A 271 -21.31 -6.57 -16.96
N ARG A 272 -22.46 -5.99 -17.20
CA ARG A 272 -22.60 -4.53 -17.22
C ARG A 272 -22.80 -3.95 -15.83
N GLU A 273 -23.49 -4.71 -14.97
CA GLU A 273 -23.89 -4.37 -13.61
C GLU A 273 -23.52 -5.51 -12.67
N ILE A 274 -23.23 -5.22 -11.43
CA ILE A 274 -22.89 -6.17 -10.36
C ILE A 274 -23.63 -5.68 -9.11
N ASP A 275 -24.43 -6.55 -8.51
CA ASP A 275 -25.09 -6.30 -7.22
C ASP A 275 -24.08 -6.56 -6.09
N LEU A 276 -23.79 -5.53 -5.29
CA LEU A 276 -22.83 -5.54 -4.19
C LEU A 276 -23.47 -5.75 -2.82
#